data_678349071cb88504b8f6f898efb62f61
#
_entry.id   678349071cb88504b8f6f898efb62f61
#
_cell.length_a   1.000
_cell.length_b   1.000
_cell.length_c   1.000
_cell.angle_alpha   90.00
_cell.angle_beta   90.00
_cell.angle_gamma   90.00
#
_symmetry.space_group_name_H-M   'P 1'
#
loop_
_entity.id
_entity.type
_entity.pdbx_description
1 polymer ?
#
loop_
_entity_poly.entity_id
_entity_poly.type
_entity_poly.pdbx_seq_one_letter_code
_entity_poly.pdbx_strand_id
1 'polypeptide(L)'
;MMRNSTSMAQNASYHATDEFITITHVMPILWDPKRRNAIIAEHRDNPIGKPGKAGKPAVQHSDDLARVLDKLRRAPLPGKEVRVEIEPFKKYAIGLLPGVRGQPVTLLEDEFYATADECEHAIFLRRVENILKKYPAPPK
;
A
#
# COMPACT_ATOMS: atom_id res chain seq x y z
N MET A 1 9.48 -34.39 -13.66
CA MET A 1 8.88 -34.09 -12.38
C MET A 1 7.75 -33.11 -12.53
N MET A 2 6.58 -33.64 -12.36
CA MET A 2 5.34 -32.90 -12.58
C MET A 2 5.17 -31.71 -11.62
N ARG A 3 5.77 -31.80 -10.43
CA ARG A 3 5.64 -30.75 -9.42
C ARG A 3 6.10 -29.37 -9.87
N ASN A 4 7.25 -29.31 -10.55
CA ASN A 4 7.81 -28.02 -10.99
C ASN A 4 6.97 -27.39 -12.09
N SER A 5 6.50 -28.17 -13.05
CA SER A 5 5.62 -27.68 -14.11
C SER A 5 4.29 -27.17 -13.55
N THR A 6 3.69 -27.91 -12.62
CA THR A 6 2.44 -27.53 -11.98
C THR A 6 2.60 -26.24 -11.19
N SER A 7 3.71 -26.13 -10.45
CA SER A 7 4.00 -24.93 -9.64
C SER A 7 4.16 -23.69 -10.52
N MET A 8 4.87 -23.80 -11.64
CA MET A 8 5.04 -22.70 -12.58
C MET A 8 3.73 -22.28 -13.23
N ALA A 9 2.92 -23.25 -13.62
CA ALA A 9 1.61 -22.98 -14.21
C ALA A 9 0.67 -22.29 -13.19
N GLN A 10 0.69 -22.72 -11.95
CA GLN A 10 -0.10 -22.08 -10.89
C GLN A 10 0.34 -20.66 -10.63
N ASN A 11 1.66 -20.38 -10.61
CA ASN A 11 2.18 -19.04 -10.41
C ASN A 11 1.79 -18.11 -11.56
N ALA A 12 1.88 -18.57 -12.80
CA ALA A 12 1.47 -17.78 -13.95
C ALA A 12 -0.03 -17.48 -13.90
N SER A 13 -0.86 -18.45 -13.53
CA SER A 13 -2.30 -18.28 -13.37
C SER A 13 -2.63 -17.30 -12.24
N TYR A 14 -1.91 -17.39 -11.12
CA TYR A 14 -2.09 -16.49 -9.99
C TYR A 14 -1.78 -15.04 -10.39
N HIS A 15 -0.67 -14.80 -11.08
CA HIS A 15 -0.30 -13.45 -11.52
C HIS A 15 -1.32 -12.86 -12.49
N ALA A 16 -1.79 -13.65 -13.44
CA ALA A 16 -2.82 -13.20 -14.39
C ALA A 16 -4.12 -12.85 -13.66
N THR A 17 -4.51 -13.66 -12.68
CA THR A 17 -5.71 -13.41 -11.88
C THR A 17 -5.57 -12.16 -11.03
N ASP A 18 -4.41 -11.97 -10.39
CA ASP A 18 -4.14 -10.78 -9.57
C ASP A 18 -4.17 -9.52 -10.43
N GLU A 19 -3.59 -9.55 -11.62
CA GLU A 19 -3.61 -8.41 -12.54
C GLU A 19 -5.04 -8.10 -12.99
N PHE A 20 -5.83 -9.12 -13.32
CA PHE A 20 -7.22 -8.95 -13.67
C PHE A 20 -8.01 -8.27 -12.55
N ILE A 21 -7.84 -8.74 -11.32
CA ILE A 21 -8.51 -8.16 -10.16
C ILE A 21 -8.06 -6.70 -9.95
N THR A 22 -6.78 -6.44 -10.12
CA THR A 22 -6.23 -5.09 -9.98
C THR A 22 -6.86 -4.14 -10.98
N ILE A 23 -6.88 -4.49 -12.27
CA ILE A 23 -7.42 -3.63 -13.32
C ILE A 23 -8.94 -3.50 -13.22
N THR A 24 -9.63 -4.56 -12.80
CA THR A 24 -11.10 -4.59 -12.77
C THR A 24 -11.67 -3.98 -11.49
N HIS A 25 -11.04 -4.21 -10.33
CA HIS A 25 -11.64 -3.88 -9.03
C HIS A 25 -10.86 -2.84 -8.21
N VAL A 26 -9.57 -2.63 -8.51
CA VAL A 26 -8.76 -1.67 -7.76
C VAL A 26 -8.55 -0.38 -8.54
N MET A 27 -8.05 -0.48 -9.78
CA MET A 27 -7.71 0.70 -10.56
C MET A 27 -8.90 1.60 -10.88
N PRO A 28 -10.14 1.10 -11.13
CA PRO A 28 -11.27 2.00 -11.32
C PRO A 28 -11.53 2.96 -10.16
N ILE A 29 -11.19 2.55 -8.93
CA ILE A 29 -11.27 3.42 -7.76
C ILE A 29 -10.25 4.55 -7.88
N LEU A 30 -9.01 4.21 -8.24
CA LEU A 30 -7.91 5.17 -8.33
C LEU A 30 -7.98 6.03 -9.60
N TRP A 31 -8.54 5.51 -10.68
CA TRP A 31 -8.72 6.28 -11.92
C TRP A 31 -9.82 7.34 -11.81
N ASP A 32 -10.80 7.13 -10.94
CA ASP A 32 -11.88 8.09 -10.71
C ASP A 32 -11.39 9.14 -9.69
N PRO A 33 -11.20 10.42 -10.10
CA PRO A 33 -10.71 11.45 -9.18
C PRO A 33 -11.57 11.61 -7.93
N LYS A 34 -12.88 11.46 -8.06
CA LYS A 34 -13.79 11.60 -6.92
C LYS A 34 -13.60 10.48 -5.91
N ARG A 35 -13.55 9.23 -6.38
CA ARG A 35 -13.35 8.07 -5.51
C ARG A 35 -11.95 8.09 -4.90
N ARG A 36 -10.94 8.40 -5.72
CA ARG A 36 -9.56 8.51 -5.26
C ARG A 36 -9.40 9.55 -4.16
N ASN A 37 -9.95 10.74 -4.37
CA ASN A 37 -9.85 11.80 -3.36
C ASN A 37 -10.58 11.44 -2.09
N ALA A 38 -11.70 10.73 -2.18
CA ALA A 38 -12.45 10.28 -1.01
C ALA A 38 -11.64 9.30 -0.16
N ILE A 39 -10.98 8.31 -0.78
CA ILE A 39 -10.17 7.36 -0.02
C ILE A 39 -8.89 8.00 0.53
N ILE A 40 -8.32 8.97 -0.17
CA ILE A 40 -7.15 9.70 0.33
C ILE A 40 -7.53 10.48 1.60
N ALA A 41 -8.65 11.17 1.59
CA ALA A 41 -9.15 11.90 2.77
C ALA A 41 -9.43 10.94 3.93
N GLU A 42 -10.08 9.83 3.65
CA GLU A 42 -10.38 8.81 4.65
C GLU A 42 -9.10 8.25 5.27
N HIS A 43 -8.10 7.93 4.46
CA HIS A 43 -6.82 7.41 4.93
C HIS A 43 -6.07 8.46 5.76
N ARG A 44 -6.15 9.72 5.39
CA ARG A 44 -5.52 10.81 6.17
C ARG A 44 -6.08 10.85 7.59
N ASP A 45 -7.38 10.68 7.73
CA ASP A 45 -8.04 10.74 9.04
C ASP A 45 -7.83 9.47 9.86
N ASN A 46 -7.60 8.33 9.21
CA ASN A 46 -7.49 7.04 9.90
C ASN A 46 -6.53 6.08 9.15
N PRO A 47 -5.22 6.39 9.11
CA PRO A 47 -4.28 5.62 8.28
C PRO A 47 -4.02 4.21 8.79
N ILE A 48 -3.98 4.01 10.10
CA ILE A 48 -3.60 2.72 10.69
C ILE A 48 -4.83 1.93 11.10
N GLY A 49 -5.98 2.58 11.18
CA GLY A 49 -7.16 1.99 11.79
C GLY A 49 -7.15 2.26 13.30
N LYS A 50 -8.04 3.11 13.77
CA LYS A 50 -8.09 3.44 15.19
C LYS A 50 -8.75 2.33 15.98
N PRO A 51 -8.18 1.93 17.13
CA PRO A 51 -8.86 0.96 17.98
C PRO A 51 -10.20 1.53 18.46
N GLY A 52 -11.20 0.68 18.60
CA GLY A 52 -12.48 1.07 19.15
C GLY A 52 -12.35 1.51 20.59
N LYS A 53 -13.26 2.36 21.04
CA LYS A 53 -13.40 2.67 22.45
C LYS A 53 -13.93 1.45 23.19
N ALA A 54 -13.75 1.42 24.50
CA ALA A 54 -14.23 0.31 25.33
C ALA A 54 -15.71 0.00 25.00
N GLY A 55 -15.99 -1.26 24.63
CA GLY A 55 -17.33 -1.70 24.26
C GLY A 55 -17.76 -1.37 22.83
N LYS A 56 -16.91 -0.77 22.01
CA LYS A 56 -17.21 -0.45 20.60
C LYS A 56 -16.20 -1.09 19.67
N PRO A 57 -16.62 -1.52 18.45
CA PRO A 57 -15.69 -2.07 17.48
C PRO A 57 -14.72 -1.01 16.97
N ALA A 58 -13.58 -1.45 16.45
CA ALA A 58 -12.64 -0.57 15.78
C ALA A 58 -13.30 0.10 14.56
N VAL A 59 -12.88 1.33 14.26
CA VAL A 59 -13.37 2.03 13.06
C VAL A 59 -12.77 1.35 11.84
N GLN A 60 -13.60 0.81 10.98
CA GLN A 60 -13.17 0.10 9.78
C GLN A 60 -13.07 1.07 8.60
N HIS A 61 -12.16 0.75 7.69
CA HIS A 61 -12.06 1.47 6.43
C HIS A 61 -13.23 1.13 5.51
N SER A 62 -13.58 2.05 4.60
CA SER A 62 -14.58 1.79 3.57
C SER A 62 -14.11 0.64 2.66
N ASP A 63 -15.05 0.06 1.91
CA ASP A 63 -14.75 -1.02 0.96
C ASP A 63 -13.73 -0.56 -0.09
N ASP A 64 -13.86 0.65 -0.62
CA ASP A 64 -12.93 1.19 -1.61
C ASP A 64 -11.52 1.29 -1.03
N LEU A 65 -11.38 1.89 0.15
CA LEU A 65 -10.07 2.03 0.78
C LEU A 65 -9.48 0.66 1.15
N ALA A 66 -10.31 -0.23 1.68
CA ALA A 66 -9.86 -1.57 2.05
C ALA A 66 -9.31 -2.34 0.84
N ARG A 67 -9.96 -2.25 -0.32
CA ARG A 67 -9.50 -2.90 -1.55
C ARG A 67 -8.15 -2.35 -2.02
N VAL A 68 -8.01 -1.03 -2.00
CA VAL A 68 -6.75 -0.38 -2.40
C VAL A 68 -5.64 -0.77 -1.44
N LEU A 69 -5.88 -0.70 -0.13
CA LEU A 69 -4.88 -1.06 0.87
C LEU A 69 -4.44 -2.52 0.73
N ASP A 70 -5.39 -3.43 0.50
CA ASP A 70 -5.07 -4.84 0.31
C ASP A 70 -4.12 -5.05 -0.86
N LYS A 71 -4.38 -4.39 -1.99
CA LYS A 71 -3.51 -4.46 -3.16
C LYS A 71 -2.12 -3.89 -2.86
N LEU A 72 -2.05 -2.72 -2.21
CA LEU A 72 -0.78 -2.07 -1.93
C LEU A 72 0.07 -2.87 -0.94
N ARG A 73 -0.55 -3.54 0.02
CA ARG A 73 0.16 -4.38 1.01
C ARG A 73 0.82 -5.59 0.37
N ARG A 74 0.31 -6.06 -0.77
CA ARG A 74 0.84 -7.22 -1.48
C ARG A 74 1.95 -6.88 -2.46
N ALA A 75 2.43 -5.63 -2.47
CA ALA A 75 3.53 -5.23 -3.35
C ALA A 75 4.81 -6.02 -3.04
N PRO A 76 5.66 -6.26 -4.06
CA PRO A 76 6.94 -6.95 -3.85
C PRO A 76 7.83 -6.23 -2.83
N LEU A 77 8.65 -6.98 -2.11
CA LEU A 77 9.50 -6.43 -1.06
C LEU A 77 10.57 -5.44 -1.56
N PRO A 78 11.26 -5.69 -2.71
CA PRO A 78 12.28 -4.74 -3.16
C PRO A 78 11.70 -3.36 -3.42
N GLY A 79 12.23 -2.34 -2.74
CA GLY A 79 11.77 -0.96 -2.88
C GLY A 79 10.46 -0.64 -2.17
N LYS A 80 9.91 -1.60 -1.43
CA LYS A 80 8.66 -1.36 -0.70
C LYS A 80 8.86 -0.36 0.42
N GLU A 81 7.99 0.62 0.50
CA GLU A 81 8.03 1.68 1.51
C GLU A 81 7.61 1.12 2.87
N VAL A 82 8.37 1.44 3.89
CA VAL A 82 8.07 1.07 5.28
C VAL A 82 8.30 2.26 6.19
N ARG A 83 7.57 2.28 7.29
CA ARG A 83 7.76 3.30 8.32
C ARG A 83 8.96 2.94 9.19
N VAL A 84 9.87 3.88 9.36
CA VAL A 84 11.04 3.72 10.22
C VAL A 84 10.98 4.74 11.34
N GLU A 85 11.05 4.27 12.58
CA GLU A 85 11.08 5.14 13.76
C GLU A 85 12.51 5.60 13.97
N ILE A 86 12.76 6.91 13.80
CA ILE A 86 14.09 7.50 13.98
C ILE A 86 14.30 7.87 15.44
N GLU A 87 13.32 8.55 16.04
CA GLU A 87 13.30 8.86 17.47
C GLU A 87 11.96 8.39 18.03
N PRO A 88 11.95 7.59 19.10
CA PRO A 88 10.72 7.03 19.65
C PRO A 88 9.66 8.11 19.91
N PHE A 89 8.50 7.94 19.31
CA PHE A 89 7.31 8.79 19.44
C PHE A 89 7.50 10.25 18.96
N LYS A 90 8.63 10.57 18.32
CA LYS A 90 8.93 11.96 17.93
C LYS A 90 9.25 12.13 16.46
N LYS A 91 9.91 11.15 15.84
CA LYS A 91 10.42 11.32 14.47
C LYS A 91 10.36 10.02 13.70
N TYR A 92 9.76 10.09 12.52
CA TYR A 92 9.59 8.94 11.63
C TYR A 92 10.08 9.31 10.24
N ALA A 93 10.52 8.30 9.50
CA ALA A 93 10.95 8.46 8.12
C ALA A 93 10.43 7.28 7.28
N ILE A 94 10.42 7.47 5.97
CA ILE A 94 10.11 6.39 5.05
C ILE A 94 11.41 5.69 4.70
N GLY A 95 11.42 4.35 4.85
CA GLY A 95 12.51 3.51 4.40
C GLY A 95 12.08 2.68 3.21
N LEU A 96 13.03 2.32 2.36
CA LEU A 96 12.80 1.43 1.23
C LEU A 96 13.48 0.10 1.53
N LEU A 97 12.71 -1.00 1.47
CA LEU A 97 13.23 -2.33 1.71
C LEU A 97 14.19 -2.73 0.59
N PRO A 98 15.34 -3.33 0.92
CA PRO A 98 16.30 -3.75 -0.11
C PRO A 98 15.83 -4.96 -0.93
N GLY A 99 14.95 -5.78 -0.37
CA GLY A 99 14.53 -7.03 -1.00
C GLY A 99 15.57 -8.14 -0.95
N VAL A 100 16.72 -7.87 -0.39
CA VAL A 100 17.80 -8.85 -0.20
C VAL A 100 18.07 -8.97 1.29
N ARG A 101 18.02 -10.20 1.79
CA ARG A 101 18.22 -10.48 3.20
C ARG A 101 19.59 -10.02 3.67
N GLY A 102 19.66 -9.34 4.80
CA GLY A 102 20.90 -8.85 5.39
C GLY A 102 21.34 -7.47 4.92
N GLN A 103 20.66 -6.89 3.94
CA GLN A 103 20.94 -5.53 3.50
C GLN A 103 20.14 -4.51 4.33
N PRO A 104 20.69 -3.33 4.60
CA PRO A 104 19.96 -2.32 5.37
C PRO A 104 18.85 -1.65 4.55
N VAL A 105 17.87 -1.12 5.27
CA VAL A 105 16.81 -0.29 4.70
C VAL A 105 17.42 1.04 4.24
N THR A 106 17.04 1.52 3.04
CA THR A 106 17.45 2.83 2.56
C THR A 106 16.48 3.88 3.07
N LEU A 107 16.94 4.85 3.86
CA LEU A 107 16.09 5.91 4.37
C LEU A 107 15.95 7.03 3.33
N LEU A 108 14.72 7.54 3.20
CA LEU A 108 14.46 8.78 2.46
C LEU A 108 14.68 9.95 3.41
N GLU A 109 15.81 10.63 3.27
CA GLU A 109 16.25 11.65 4.22
C GLU A 109 15.66 13.04 3.96
N ASP A 110 14.89 13.19 2.89
CA ASP A 110 14.32 14.49 2.51
C ASP A 110 13.11 14.89 3.34
N GLU A 111 12.40 13.90 3.91
CA GLU A 111 11.16 14.16 4.63
C GLU A 111 11.12 13.36 5.93
N PHE A 112 10.76 14.06 7.01
CA PHE A 112 10.53 13.42 8.30
C PHE A 112 9.13 13.77 8.80
N TYR A 113 8.57 12.89 9.62
CA TYR A 113 7.20 13.01 10.09
C TYR A 113 7.19 12.96 11.62
N ALA A 114 6.36 13.80 12.23
CA ALA A 114 6.28 13.89 13.69
C ALA A 114 5.47 12.74 14.31
N THR A 115 4.56 12.14 13.55
CA THR A 115 3.71 11.06 14.04
C THR A 115 3.75 9.86 13.10
N ALA A 116 3.45 8.68 13.68
CA ALA A 116 3.34 7.46 12.90
C ALA A 116 2.23 7.55 11.85
N ASP A 117 1.11 8.18 12.19
CA ASP A 117 -0.03 8.35 11.28
C ASP A 117 0.35 9.19 10.06
N GLU A 118 1.07 10.30 10.26
CA GLU A 118 1.52 11.13 9.15
C GLU A 118 2.46 10.36 8.22
N CYS A 119 3.38 9.58 8.79
CA CYS A 119 4.31 8.76 8.01
C CYS A 119 3.57 7.69 7.21
N GLU A 120 2.62 6.98 7.84
CA GLU A 120 1.81 5.97 7.16
C GLU A 120 0.99 6.56 6.01
N HIS A 121 0.42 7.76 6.21
CA HIS A 121 -0.32 8.43 5.15
C HIS A 121 0.59 8.82 3.99
N ALA A 122 1.79 9.32 4.28
CA ALA A 122 2.77 9.65 3.24
C ALA A 122 3.19 8.40 2.45
N ILE A 123 3.35 7.26 3.12
CA ILE A 123 3.63 5.98 2.46
C ILE A 123 2.49 5.61 1.52
N PHE A 124 1.24 5.74 1.99
CA PHE A 124 0.06 5.46 1.17
C PHE A 124 0.03 6.31 -0.09
N LEU A 125 0.28 7.62 0.03
CA LEU A 125 0.31 8.52 -1.13
C LEU A 125 1.38 8.13 -2.14
N ARG A 126 2.57 7.74 -1.68
CA ARG A 126 3.64 7.26 -2.58
C ARG A 126 3.22 6.00 -3.31
N ARG A 127 2.62 5.05 -2.60
CA ARG A 127 2.17 3.79 -3.20
C ARG A 127 1.05 4.00 -4.22
N VAL A 128 0.12 4.91 -3.93
CA VAL A 128 -0.94 5.28 -4.89
C VAL A 128 -0.32 5.90 -6.16
N GLU A 129 0.61 6.83 -5.99
CA GLU A 129 1.29 7.44 -7.12
C GLU A 129 2.03 6.40 -7.97
N ASN A 130 2.74 5.47 -7.31
CA ASN A 130 3.49 4.44 -8.01
C ASN A 130 2.59 3.47 -8.78
N ILE A 131 1.47 3.06 -8.19
CA ILE A 131 0.55 2.15 -8.88
C ILE A 131 -0.16 2.85 -10.04
N LEU A 132 -0.45 4.15 -9.93
CA LEU A 132 -1.02 4.92 -11.03
C LEU A 132 -0.04 5.08 -12.20
N LYS A 133 1.26 5.14 -11.92
CA LYS A 133 2.29 5.12 -12.97
C LYS A 133 2.35 3.77 -13.68
N LYS A 134 2.19 2.69 -12.93
CA LYS A 134 2.21 1.33 -13.48
C LYS A 134 0.96 1.03 -14.30
N TYR A 135 -0.19 1.53 -13.87
CA TYR A 135 -1.48 1.32 -14.54
C TYR A 135 -2.12 2.68 -14.79
N PRO A 136 -1.69 3.43 -15.83
CA PRO A 136 -2.28 4.73 -16.11
C PRO A 136 -3.73 4.59 -16.56
N ALA A 137 -4.52 5.64 -16.28
CA ALA A 137 -5.93 5.64 -16.64
C ALA A 137 -6.10 5.46 -18.14
N PRO A 138 -7.07 4.64 -18.60
CA PRO A 138 -7.34 4.49 -20.03
C PRO A 138 -7.74 5.82 -20.65
N PRO A 139 -7.39 6.06 -21.93
CA PRO A 139 -7.85 7.26 -22.63
C PRO A 139 -9.37 7.23 -22.75
N LYS A 140 -9.96 8.39 -22.56
CA LYS A 140 -11.42 8.55 -22.67
C LYS A 140 -11.85 8.57 -24.12
#